data_62b142250a0def9f49eb6103f3c38e6f
#
_entry.id   62b142250a0def9f49eb6103f3c38e6f
#
_cell.length_a   1.000
_cell.length_b   1.000
_cell.length_c   1.000
_cell.angle_alpha   90.00
_cell.angle_beta   90.00
_cell.angle_gamma   90.00
#
_symmetry.space_group_name_H-M   'P 1'
#
loop_
_entity.id
_entity.type
_entity.pdbx_description
1 polymer ?
#
loop_
_entity_poly.entity_id
_entity_poly.type
_entity_poly.pdbx_seq_one_letter_code
_entity_poly.pdbx_strand_id
1 'polypeptide(L)'
;QDKDIMLAAPTGRAAKRITEATGYKAQTIHRMLELNGGVDIEGGYRFERNAMNPLETDVVIVDEVSMVDIHLLNGLLLAIMPGTHLIFVGDVNQLPSVGPGNVLKDIINSGVFTVCKLSKIFRQEDGSDIVINAHKINKGEHFIMNNKSKEFFYMPRMNTKAVIEELGLLLSKKLPGYVEA
;
A
#
# COMPACT_ATOMS: atom_id res chain seq x y z
N GLN A 1 22.90 -6.53 20.85
CA GLN A 1 21.63 -6.68 21.60
C GLN A 1 20.54 -6.99 20.60
N ASP A 2 19.83 -8.07 20.79
CA ASP A 2 18.65 -8.40 20.00
C ASP A 2 17.60 -7.32 20.27
N LYS A 3 17.10 -6.70 19.20
CA LYS A 3 16.02 -5.70 19.26
C LYS A 3 14.70 -6.39 19.05
N ASP A 4 13.69 -5.98 19.82
CA ASP A 4 12.33 -6.40 19.59
C ASP A 4 11.72 -5.60 18.43
N ILE A 5 11.19 -6.31 17.42
CA ILE A 5 10.71 -5.71 16.16
C ILE A 5 9.29 -6.15 15.91
N MET A 6 8.41 -5.17 15.71
CA MET A 6 7.05 -5.39 15.23
C MET A 6 6.90 -5.02 13.76
N LEU A 7 6.30 -5.91 12.98
CA LEU A 7 6.02 -5.70 11.55
C LEU A 7 4.51 -5.53 11.33
N ALA A 8 4.13 -4.49 10.63
CA ALA A 8 2.73 -4.20 10.36
C ALA A 8 2.46 -3.72 8.94
N ALA A 9 1.20 -3.83 8.50
CA ALA A 9 0.70 -3.26 7.26
C ALA A 9 -0.77 -2.85 7.43
N PRO A 10 -1.33 -1.97 6.58
CA PRO A 10 -2.74 -1.59 6.66
C PRO A 10 -3.71 -2.73 6.32
N THR A 11 -3.30 -3.72 5.52
CA THR A 11 -4.15 -4.83 5.09
C THR A 11 -3.58 -6.19 5.49
N GLY A 12 -4.49 -7.18 5.68
CA GLY A 12 -4.09 -8.57 5.99
C GLY A 12 -3.26 -9.22 4.87
N ARG A 13 -3.55 -8.88 3.61
CA ARG A 13 -2.79 -9.39 2.46
C ARG A 13 -1.35 -8.88 2.46
N ALA A 14 -1.15 -7.60 2.74
CA ALA A 14 0.18 -7.03 2.85
C ALA A 14 0.96 -7.63 4.04
N ALA A 15 0.33 -7.73 5.22
CA ALA A 15 0.93 -8.37 6.39
C ALA A 15 1.36 -9.84 6.11
N LYS A 16 0.50 -10.61 5.42
CA LYS A 16 0.84 -11.98 5.02
C LYS A 16 2.08 -12.02 4.10
N ARG A 17 2.16 -11.12 3.13
CA ARG A 17 3.32 -11.02 2.22
C ARG A 17 4.62 -10.72 2.97
N ILE A 18 4.58 -9.81 3.95
CA ILE A 18 5.74 -9.52 4.80
C ILE A 18 6.18 -10.79 5.52
N THR A 19 5.24 -11.50 6.13
CA THR A 19 5.54 -12.75 6.85
C THR A 19 6.17 -13.80 5.92
N GLU A 20 5.63 -13.99 4.72
CA GLU A 20 6.16 -14.93 3.72
C GLU A 20 7.56 -14.55 3.23
N ALA A 21 7.82 -13.26 3.05
CA ALA A 21 9.09 -12.77 2.54
C ALA A 21 10.21 -12.74 3.59
N THR A 22 9.88 -12.50 4.86
CA THR A 22 10.87 -12.27 5.92
C THR A 22 11.01 -13.45 6.89
N GLY A 23 10.00 -14.32 6.98
CA GLY A 23 9.88 -15.32 8.03
C GLY A 23 9.44 -14.78 9.40
N TYR A 24 9.36 -13.44 9.56
CA TYR A 24 8.89 -12.80 10.79
C TYR A 24 7.39 -12.56 10.74
N LYS A 25 6.72 -12.77 11.88
CA LYS A 25 5.28 -12.56 11.99
C LYS A 25 4.93 -11.08 11.82
N ALA A 26 4.19 -10.77 10.77
CA ALA A 26 3.59 -9.46 10.56
C ALA A 26 2.07 -9.52 10.78
N GLN A 27 1.47 -8.38 11.10
CA GLN A 27 0.03 -8.26 11.35
C GLN A 27 -0.52 -6.94 10.79
N THR A 28 -1.83 -6.78 10.79
CA THR A 28 -2.40 -5.48 10.42
C THR A 28 -2.16 -4.45 11.53
N ILE A 29 -2.05 -3.16 11.17
CA ILE A 29 -1.94 -2.08 12.16
C ILE A 29 -3.10 -2.15 13.15
N HIS A 30 -4.32 -2.36 12.66
CA HIS A 30 -5.52 -2.52 13.50
C HIS A 30 -5.38 -3.64 14.55
N ARG A 31 -4.81 -4.78 14.15
CA ARG A 31 -4.57 -5.90 15.06
C ARG A 31 -3.43 -5.62 16.03
N MET A 32 -2.38 -4.96 15.58
CA MET A 32 -1.26 -4.55 16.42
C MET A 32 -1.70 -3.57 17.51
N LEU A 33 -2.61 -2.67 17.16
CA LEU A 33 -3.19 -1.70 18.11
C LEU A 33 -4.37 -2.25 18.91
N GLU A 34 -4.74 -3.51 18.69
CA GLU A 34 -5.85 -4.17 19.41
C GLU A 34 -7.16 -3.37 19.28
N LEU A 35 -7.65 -3.27 18.01
CA LEU A 35 -8.90 -2.55 17.71
C LEU A 35 -10.06 -3.14 18.51
N ASN A 36 -10.67 -2.31 19.36
CA ASN A 36 -11.78 -2.69 20.21
C ASN A 36 -13.10 -2.07 19.68
N GLY A 37 -13.86 -2.86 18.95
CA GLY A 37 -15.31 -2.74 18.80
C GLY A 37 -15.87 -1.53 18.06
N GLY A 38 -15.16 -0.80 17.22
CA GLY A 38 -15.83 0.16 16.35
C GLY A 38 -15.15 1.51 16.18
N VAL A 39 -15.80 2.34 15.38
CA VAL A 39 -15.43 3.75 15.14
C VAL A 39 -16.15 4.60 16.19
N ASP A 40 -15.49 5.58 16.79
CA ASP A 40 -16.12 6.53 17.69
C ASP A 40 -17.05 7.51 16.97
N ILE A 41 -17.72 8.38 17.73
CA ILE A 41 -18.69 9.36 17.20
C ILE A 41 -18.01 10.36 16.23
N GLU A 42 -16.69 10.56 16.33
CA GLU A 42 -15.90 11.45 15.51
C GLU A 42 -15.24 10.74 14.31
N GLY A 43 -15.50 9.43 14.12
CA GLY A 43 -14.94 8.63 13.05
C GLY A 43 -13.56 8.05 13.35
N GLY A 44 -13.06 8.20 14.58
CA GLY A 44 -11.81 7.64 15.05
C GLY A 44 -11.90 6.17 15.45
N TYR A 45 -10.77 5.47 15.43
CA TYR A 45 -10.66 4.09 15.89
C TYR A 45 -10.48 4.04 17.42
N ARG A 46 -11.13 3.09 18.09
CA ARG A 46 -10.86 2.77 19.49
C ARG A 46 -9.84 1.66 19.58
N PHE A 47 -8.63 2.00 19.99
CA PHE A 47 -7.55 1.06 20.20
C PHE A 47 -7.27 0.86 21.69
N GLU A 48 -6.99 -0.39 22.09
CA GLU A 48 -6.51 -0.72 23.44
C GLU A 48 -5.06 -0.24 23.64
N ARG A 49 -4.25 -0.28 22.55
CA ARG A 49 -2.90 0.27 22.54
C ARG A 49 -2.96 1.77 22.34
N ASN A 50 -2.43 2.50 23.31
CA ASN A 50 -2.46 3.98 23.35
C ASN A 50 -1.37 4.47 24.32
N ALA A 51 -1.35 5.77 24.65
CA ALA A 51 -0.37 6.37 25.54
C ALA A 51 -0.35 5.78 26.98
N MET A 52 -1.45 5.21 27.45
CA MET A 52 -1.54 4.55 28.78
C MET A 52 -1.21 3.04 28.73
N ASN A 53 -1.27 2.46 27.54
CA ASN A 53 -0.97 1.06 27.27
C ASN A 53 -0.18 0.93 25.96
N PRO A 54 1.08 1.41 25.89
CA PRO A 54 1.83 1.49 24.68
C PRO A 54 2.31 0.13 24.15
N LEU A 55 2.83 0.15 22.91
CA LEU A 55 3.54 -0.99 22.34
C LEU A 55 4.93 -1.08 22.97
N GLU A 56 5.22 -2.22 23.58
CA GLU A 56 6.55 -2.50 24.17
C GLU A 56 7.45 -3.13 23.11
N THR A 57 8.15 -2.30 22.34
CA THR A 57 9.04 -2.74 21.26
C THR A 57 10.10 -1.69 20.94
N ASP A 58 11.26 -2.12 20.45
CA ASP A 58 12.34 -1.22 20.04
C ASP A 58 12.11 -0.61 18.66
N VAL A 59 11.45 -1.37 17.76
CA VAL A 59 11.28 -0.99 16.35
C VAL A 59 9.90 -1.37 15.86
N VAL A 60 9.22 -0.44 15.21
CA VAL A 60 8.00 -0.71 14.45
C VAL A 60 8.25 -0.41 12.98
N ILE A 61 8.02 -1.39 12.12
CA ILE A 61 8.11 -1.23 10.67
C ILE A 61 6.72 -1.38 10.08
N VAL A 62 6.27 -0.36 9.37
CA VAL A 62 4.96 -0.34 8.70
C VAL A 62 5.18 -0.28 7.20
N ASP A 63 4.69 -1.29 6.48
CA ASP A 63 4.70 -1.33 5.01
C ASP A 63 3.36 -0.88 4.43
N GLU A 64 3.34 -0.50 3.16
CA GLU A 64 2.19 0.00 2.40
C GLU A 64 1.54 1.25 3.05
N VAL A 65 2.36 2.16 3.59
CA VAL A 65 1.89 3.36 4.33
C VAL A 65 1.08 4.32 3.44
N SER A 66 1.17 4.23 2.12
CA SER A 66 0.30 4.98 1.20
C SER A 66 -1.20 4.76 1.46
N MET A 67 -1.57 3.61 2.03
CA MET A 67 -2.96 3.23 2.37
C MET A 67 -3.37 3.61 3.80
N VAL A 68 -2.48 4.19 4.60
CA VAL A 68 -2.76 4.60 6.00
C VAL A 68 -3.40 5.98 6.00
N ASP A 69 -4.55 6.10 6.64
CA ASP A 69 -5.24 7.38 6.86
C ASP A 69 -4.75 8.09 8.14
N ILE A 70 -5.21 9.33 8.34
CA ILE A 70 -4.76 10.14 9.48
C ILE A 70 -5.23 9.58 10.83
N HIS A 71 -6.40 8.93 10.89
CA HIS A 71 -6.92 8.36 12.13
C HIS A 71 -6.11 7.14 12.56
N LEU A 72 -5.77 6.27 11.60
CA LEU A 72 -4.94 5.09 11.85
C LEU A 72 -3.51 5.49 12.22
N LEU A 73 -2.94 6.51 11.54
CA LEU A 73 -1.64 7.06 11.92
C LEU A 73 -1.67 7.62 13.33
N ASN A 74 -2.68 8.43 13.67
CA ASN A 74 -2.81 8.99 15.01
C ASN A 74 -2.88 7.91 16.10
N GLY A 75 -3.68 6.86 15.88
CA GLY A 75 -3.74 5.71 16.78
C GLY A 75 -2.39 5.03 16.97
N LEU A 76 -1.64 4.84 15.87
CA LEU A 76 -0.30 4.28 15.92
C LEU A 76 0.67 5.16 16.72
N LEU A 77 0.69 6.46 16.44
CA LEU A 77 1.60 7.37 17.12
C LEU A 77 1.31 7.50 18.62
N LEU A 78 0.05 7.43 19.03
CA LEU A 78 -0.34 7.42 20.44
C LEU A 78 0.12 6.15 21.18
N ALA A 79 0.30 5.04 20.46
CA ALA A 79 0.74 3.77 21.02
C ALA A 79 2.26 3.57 21.01
N ILE A 80 3.02 4.44 20.35
CA ILE A 80 4.49 4.37 20.25
C ILE A 80 5.14 5.04 21.47
N MET A 81 6.07 4.35 22.10
CA MET A 81 6.87 4.91 23.20
C MET A 81 7.99 5.84 22.70
N PRO A 82 8.36 6.88 23.47
CA PRO A 82 9.58 7.62 23.18
C PRO A 82 10.79 6.69 23.15
N GLY A 83 11.59 6.79 22.07
CA GLY A 83 12.76 5.93 21.87
C GLY A 83 12.53 4.74 20.95
N THR A 84 11.29 4.36 20.65
CA THR A 84 10.99 3.37 19.63
C THR A 84 11.32 3.92 18.24
N HIS A 85 12.01 3.14 17.42
CA HIS A 85 12.29 3.48 16.02
C HIS A 85 11.09 3.14 15.14
N LEU A 86 10.53 4.14 14.46
CA LEU A 86 9.42 3.97 13.55
C LEU A 86 9.91 4.09 12.09
N ILE A 87 9.69 3.04 11.29
CA ILE A 87 10.10 2.97 9.89
C ILE A 87 8.86 2.81 9.03
N PHE A 88 8.63 3.76 8.14
CA PHE A 88 7.55 3.72 7.16
C PHE A 88 8.09 3.33 5.78
N VAL A 89 7.43 2.35 5.16
CA VAL A 89 7.70 1.90 3.80
C VAL A 89 6.44 2.08 2.97
N GLY A 90 6.56 2.63 1.77
CA GLY A 90 5.40 2.84 0.91
C GLY A 90 5.75 3.53 -0.39
N ASP A 91 4.78 3.64 -1.27
CA ASP A 91 4.91 4.25 -2.59
C ASP A 91 3.90 5.38 -2.75
N VAL A 92 4.40 6.62 -2.85
CA VAL A 92 3.57 7.83 -3.03
C VAL A 92 2.81 7.88 -4.36
N ASN A 93 3.18 7.01 -5.32
CA ASN A 93 2.54 6.91 -6.63
C ASN A 93 1.43 5.86 -6.67
N GLN A 94 1.28 5.07 -5.60
CA GLN A 94 0.14 4.17 -5.43
C GLN A 94 -1.11 4.93 -4.97
N LEU A 95 -2.27 4.24 -5.02
CA LEU A 95 -3.53 4.82 -4.57
C LEU A 95 -3.43 5.21 -3.08
N PRO A 96 -3.90 6.40 -2.72
CA PRO A 96 -3.95 6.85 -1.34
C PRO A 96 -4.98 6.05 -0.53
N SER A 97 -5.00 6.29 0.79
CA SER A 97 -6.02 5.75 1.68
C SER A 97 -7.44 6.16 1.24
N VAL A 98 -8.43 5.32 1.55
CA VAL A 98 -9.85 5.66 1.39
C VAL A 98 -10.30 6.66 2.47
N GLY A 99 -9.69 6.57 3.66
CA GLY A 99 -9.90 7.52 4.75
C GLY A 99 -9.19 8.87 4.53
N PRO A 100 -9.42 9.85 5.40
CA PRO A 100 -8.92 11.20 5.23
C PRO A 100 -7.39 11.30 5.40
N GLY A 101 -6.78 12.25 4.67
CA GLY A 101 -5.35 12.56 4.75
C GLY A 101 -4.51 11.90 3.66
N ASN A 102 -3.31 12.42 3.44
CA ASN A 102 -2.31 11.90 2.52
C ASN A 102 -1.00 11.68 3.28
N VAL A 103 -1.08 10.84 4.30
CA VAL A 103 -0.08 10.67 5.37
C VAL A 103 1.34 10.53 4.84
N LEU A 104 1.60 9.57 3.95
CA LEU A 104 2.95 9.31 3.44
C LEU A 104 3.52 10.52 2.70
N LYS A 105 2.72 11.14 1.84
CA LYS A 105 3.13 12.30 1.05
C LYS A 105 3.40 13.51 1.94
N ASP A 106 2.56 13.74 2.93
CA ASP A 106 2.68 14.87 3.85
C ASP A 106 3.91 14.71 4.75
N ILE A 107 4.20 13.50 5.24
CA ILE A 107 5.43 13.18 6.00
C ILE A 107 6.67 13.47 5.14
N ILE A 108 6.71 13.00 3.89
CA ILE A 108 7.84 13.24 2.99
C ILE A 108 8.00 14.74 2.69
N ASN A 109 6.92 15.43 2.38
CA ASN A 109 6.93 16.86 2.03
C ASN A 109 7.28 17.77 3.20
N SER A 110 7.07 17.32 4.44
CA SER A 110 7.45 18.08 5.64
C SER A 110 8.95 18.37 5.71
N GLY A 111 9.79 17.55 5.09
CA GLY A 111 11.25 17.66 5.14
C GLY A 111 11.88 17.45 6.52
N VAL A 112 11.09 17.06 7.52
CA VAL A 112 11.53 16.86 8.92
C VAL A 112 12.15 15.48 9.11
N PHE A 113 11.71 14.50 8.35
CA PHE A 113 12.11 13.09 8.51
C PHE A 113 13.15 12.68 7.48
N THR A 114 14.01 11.73 7.83
CA THR A 114 14.94 11.13 6.89
C THR A 114 14.17 10.28 5.87
N VAL A 115 14.33 10.59 4.59
CA VAL A 115 13.69 9.88 3.48
C VAL A 115 14.73 9.16 2.64
N CYS A 116 14.59 7.86 2.48
CA CYS A 116 15.36 7.06 1.53
C CYS A 116 14.48 6.69 0.33
N LYS A 117 14.83 7.19 -0.86
CA LYS A 117 14.05 6.95 -2.08
C LYS A 117 14.70 5.89 -2.94
N LEU A 118 13.97 4.79 -3.19
CA LEU A 118 14.37 3.76 -4.15
C LEU A 118 13.92 4.18 -5.55
N SER A 119 14.87 4.33 -6.48
CA SER A 119 14.60 4.79 -7.84
C SER A 119 14.69 3.68 -8.89
N LYS A 120 15.30 2.53 -8.56
CA LYS A 120 15.50 1.42 -9.48
C LYS A 120 14.44 0.33 -9.26
N ILE A 121 13.74 -0.02 -10.35
CA ILE A 121 12.70 -1.05 -10.34
C ILE A 121 13.31 -2.38 -10.80
N PHE A 122 13.20 -3.42 -9.96
CA PHE A 122 13.71 -4.77 -10.25
C PHE A 122 12.59 -5.81 -10.45
N ARG A 123 11.32 -5.45 -10.27
CA ARG A 123 10.18 -6.39 -10.29
C ARG A 123 9.79 -6.88 -11.68
N GLN A 124 10.17 -6.15 -12.71
CA GLN A 124 9.82 -6.49 -14.09
C GLN A 124 11.06 -6.25 -14.96
N GLU A 125 11.18 -7.00 -16.06
CA GLU A 125 12.30 -6.85 -16.99
C GLU A 125 12.40 -5.41 -17.49
N ASP A 126 13.62 -4.90 -17.56
CA ASP A 126 13.91 -3.60 -18.16
C ASP A 126 13.36 -3.59 -19.61
N GLY A 127 12.31 -2.78 -19.85
CA GLY A 127 11.67 -2.70 -21.17
C GLY A 127 10.22 -3.18 -21.23
N SER A 128 9.63 -3.68 -20.13
CA SER A 128 8.20 -4.01 -20.12
C SER A 128 7.33 -2.78 -20.43
N ASP A 129 6.45 -2.91 -21.42
CA ASP A 129 5.51 -1.85 -21.82
C ASP A 129 4.53 -1.49 -20.69
N ILE A 130 4.26 -2.40 -19.75
CA ILE A 130 3.46 -2.14 -18.55
C ILE A 130 4.18 -1.11 -17.68
N VAL A 131 5.48 -1.31 -17.43
CA VAL A 131 6.29 -0.40 -16.60
C VAL A 131 6.45 0.96 -17.28
N ILE A 132 6.78 0.96 -18.57
CA ILE A 132 6.95 2.20 -19.36
C ILE A 132 5.65 3.02 -19.32
N ASN A 133 4.50 2.39 -19.57
CA ASN A 133 3.21 3.07 -19.56
C ASN A 133 2.79 3.53 -18.16
N ALA A 134 3.08 2.76 -17.11
CA ALA A 134 2.84 3.17 -15.74
C ALA A 134 3.65 4.44 -15.37
N HIS A 135 4.93 4.49 -15.76
CA HIS A 135 5.74 5.70 -15.56
C HIS A 135 5.23 6.91 -16.33
N LYS A 136 4.79 6.72 -17.58
CA LYS A 136 4.18 7.79 -18.37
C LYS A 136 2.92 8.34 -17.73
N ILE A 137 2.01 7.46 -17.30
CA ILE A 137 0.77 7.85 -16.60
C ILE A 137 1.10 8.63 -15.32
N ASN A 138 2.04 8.15 -14.53
CA ASN A 138 2.46 8.82 -13.29
C ASN A 138 3.04 10.22 -13.51
N LYS A 139 3.71 10.45 -14.64
CA LYS A 139 4.23 11.77 -15.05
C LYS A 139 3.20 12.66 -15.75
N GLY A 140 1.97 12.18 -15.97
CA GLY A 140 0.97 12.88 -16.78
C GLY A 140 1.25 12.87 -18.28
N GLU A 141 2.13 11.99 -18.73
CA GLU A 141 2.47 11.83 -20.15
C GLU A 141 1.47 10.89 -20.85
N HIS A 142 1.37 11.02 -22.18
CA HIS A 142 0.58 10.09 -22.97
C HIS A 142 1.23 8.70 -22.99
N PHE A 143 0.47 7.69 -22.56
CA PHE A 143 0.91 6.30 -22.66
C PHE A 143 0.75 5.73 -24.08
N ILE A 144 1.40 4.60 -24.36
CA ILE A 144 1.40 3.97 -25.67
C ILE A 144 0.09 3.22 -25.88
N MET A 145 -0.73 3.64 -26.86
CA MET A 145 -2.07 3.11 -27.16
C MET A 145 -2.16 2.30 -28.45
N ASN A 146 -1.02 1.92 -29.04
CA ASN A 146 -0.99 1.31 -30.39
C ASN A 146 -1.31 -0.19 -30.43
N ASN A 147 -1.47 -0.85 -29.29
CA ASN A 147 -1.74 -2.29 -29.14
C ASN A 147 -0.75 -3.22 -29.88
N LYS A 148 0.49 -2.77 -30.07
CA LYS A 148 1.57 -3.58 -30.66
C LYS A 148 2.34 -4.36 -29.58
N SER A 149 2.11 -4.04 -28.31
CA SER A 149 2.69 -4.74 -27.17
C SER A 149 2.11 -6.13 -27.01
N LYS A 150 2.91 -7.05 -26.47
CA LYS A 150 2.44 -8.36 -26.03
C LYS A 150 1.89 -8.35 -24.59
N GLU A 151 2.15 -7.27 -23.83
CA GLU A 151 1.88 -7.17 -22.40
C GLU A 151 0.87 -6.08 -22.04
N PHE A 152 0.76 -5.04 -22.85
CA PHE A 152 -0.09 -3.88 -22.59
C PHE A 152 -1.06 -3.62 -23.74
N PHE A 153 -2.36 -3.61 -23.42
CA PHE A 153 -3.43 -3.40 -24.40
C PHE A 153 -4.34 -2.26 -23.96
N TYR A 154 -4.59 -1.32 -24.84
CA TYR A 154 -5.55 -0.24 -24.64
C TYR A 154 -6.82 -0.52 -25.43
N MET A 155 -7.92 -0.67 -24.72
CA MET A 155 -9.24 -0.95 -25.33
C MET A 155 -10.25 0.13 -24.90
N PRO A 156 -10.41 1.20 -25.71
CA PRO A 156 -11.34 2.28 -25.37
C PRO A 156 -12.78 1.79 -25.40
N ARG A 157 -13.57 2.20 -24.41
CA ARG A 157 -15.02 1.97 -24.34
C ARG A 157 -15.71 3.26 -23.94
N MET A 158 -16.84 3.54 -24.57
CA MET A 158 -17.52 4.84 -24.44
C MET A 158 -18.41 4.95 -23.20
N ASN A 159 -18.77 3.83 -22.57
CA ASN A 159 -19.63 3.81 -21.39
C ASN A 159 -19.40 2.56 -20.52
N THR A 160 -19.89 2.61 -19.29
CA THR A 160 -19.74 1.55 -18.29
C THR A 160 -20.30 0.19 -18.75
N LYS A 161 -21.43 0.19 -19.47
CA LYS A 161 -22.04 -1.05 -19.97
C LYS A 161 -21.09 -1.77 -20.93
N ALA A 162 -20.51 -1.05 -21.88
CA ALA A 162 -19.53 -1.60 -22.82
C ALA A 162 -18.26 -2.10 -22.13
N VAL A 163 -17.84 -1.44 -21.03
CA VAL A 163 -16.71 -1.91 -20.20
C VAL A 163 -17.05 -3.26 -19.55
N ILE A 164 -18.22 -3.38 -18.94
CA ILE A 164 -18.67 -4.62 -18.27
C ILE A 164 -18.80 -5.77 -19.28
N GLU A 165 -19.39 -5.51 -20.45
CA GLU A 165 -19.53 -6.52 -21.51
C GLU A 165 -18.17 -7.02 -22.01
N GLU A 166 -17.20 -6.12 -22.23
CA GLU A 166 -15.85 -6.52 -22.65
C GLU A 166 -15.10 -7.27 -21.56
N LEU A 167 -15.19 -6.85 -20.28
CA LEU A 167 -14.63 -7.59 -19.17
C LEU A 167 -15.20 -9.01 -19.07
N GLY A 168 -16.51 -9.17 -19.27
CA GLY A 168 -17.16 -10.47 -19.32
C GLY A 168 -16.62 -11.35 -20.45
N LEU A 169 -16.41 -10.78 -21.64
CA LEU A 169 -15.82 -11.50 -22.79
C LEU A 169 -14.35 -11.88 -22.56
N LEU A 170 -13.58 -10.96 -21.97
CA LEU A 170 -12.17 -11.24 -21.63
C LEU A 170 -12.07 -12.39 -20.64
N LEU A 171 -12.82 -12.33 -19.55
CA LEU A 171 -12.78 -13.36 -18.49
C LEU A 171 -13.29 -14.73 -18.95
N SER A 172 -14.36 -14.75 -19.78
CA SER A 172 -15.01 -16.02 -20.16
C SER A 172 -14.42 -16.69 -21.40
N LYS A 173 -13.82 -15.93 -22.32
CA LYS A 173 -13.39 -16.46 -23.62
C LYS A 173 -11.93 -16.22 -23.96
N LYS A 174 -11.37 -15.02 -23.64
CA LYS A 174 -10.04 -14.68 -24.12
C LYS A 174 -8.92 -15.09 -23.14
N LEU A 175 -9.11 -14.82 -21.85
CA LEU A 175 -8.10 -15.17 -20.83
C LEU A 175 -7.88 -16.68 -20.64
N PRO A 176 -8.89 -17.56 -20.64
CA PRO A 176 -8.66 -18.99 -20.57
C PRO A 176 -7.73 -19.49 -21.68
N GLY A 177 -7.91 -19.03 -22.91
CA GLY A 177 -7.03 -19.41 -24.02
C GLY A 177 -5.61 -18.83 -23.96
N TYR A 178 -5.37 -17.81 -23.15
CA TYR A 178 -4.03 -17.25 -22.90
C TYR A 178 -3.26 -18.00 -21.79
N VAL A 179 -3.97 -18.63 -20.86
CA VAL A 179 -3.36 -19.36 -19.73
C VAL A 179 -3.01 -20.79 -20.10
N GLU A 180 -3.67 -21.35 -21.14
CA GLU A 180 -3.43 -22.70 -21.64
C GLU A 180 -2.36 -22.77 -22.75
N ALA A 181 -1.83 -21.64 -23.20
CA ALA A 181 -0.81 -21.54 -24.24
C ALA A 181 0.58 -21.21 -23.65
#